data_5e9e3adcbc1c83fc8409e2c055c7c2a8
#
_entry.id   5e9e3adcbc1c83fc8409e2c055c7c2a8
#
_cell.length_a   1.000
_cell.length_b   1.000
_cell.length_c   1.000
_cell.angle_alpha   90.00
_cell.angle_beta   90.00
_cell.angle_gamma   90.00
#
_symmetry.space_group_name_H-M   'P 1'
#
loop_
_entity.id
_entity.type
_entity.pdbx_description
1 polymer ?
#
loop_
_entity_poly.entity_id
_entity_poly.type
_entity_poly.pdbx_seq_one_letter_code
_entity_poly.pdbx_strand_id
1 'polypeptide(L)'
;LNLWLLASLGRFEFRNGWIATLGGLIWNLALTVGIASVLLDSQNAFELLELPRGVALAFFVAFLLAALWPAVAFVRRPTGQVFVSQWYILGASFVLPVVYLLTQLMVLWCPTNGVLQALVHSWFLQNFLLLWLGASALAAVYYFLPKELETTLTGYYLSTVGFWTLFLFAGWTGPATLLGSPVPLWIQSSGVVAAVLLFIPLTITSINFFGTLSRDSGWSRAWNNTTLRFVVFGLVAYTLALALQIIFSARSLNAIVRFTSFTAGQQQLLTYAFVSMVIFGAAYYILPRLTGAFWPSAKLVHLHFWSCALAVVVSVAGSLFFGWTQGAALGAAKPFAQTMHPQEALLSSACAVLFLIGHVAFALNAFGMLTTCSSSTEEARQA
;
A
#
# COMPACT_ATOMS: atom_id res chain seq x y z
N LEU A 1 -11.44 -3.62 -1.84
CA LEU A 1 -10.58 -4.36 -2.74
C LEU A 1 -10.47 -5.83 -2.33
N ASN A 2 -9.85 -6.16 -1.19
CA ASN A 2 -9.59 -7.53 -0.75
C ASN A 2 -10.86 -8.39 -0.68
N LEU A 3 -11.95 -7.85 -0.15
CA LEU A 3 -13.25 -8.55 -0.05
C LEU A 3 -13.81 -8.89 -1.44
N TRP A 4 -13.75 -7.95 -2.37
CA TRP A 4 -14.22 -8.15 -3.74
C TRP A 4 -13.37 -9.18 -4.49
N LEU A 5 -12.04 -9.08 -4.37
CA LEU A 5 -11.10 -10.03 -4.97
C LEU A 5 -11.36 -11.45 -4.47
N LEU A 6 -11.52 -11.62 -3.17
CA LEU A 6 -11.75 -12.93 -2.58
C LEU A 6 -13.08 -13.53 -3.03
N ALA A 7 -14.16 -12.75 -3.07
CA ALA A 7 -15.46 -13.18 -3.57
C ALA A 7 -15.40 -13.57 -5.05
N SER A 8 -14.72 -12.75 -5.88
CA SER A 8 -14.55 -13.02 -7.31
C SER A 8 -13.74 -14.28 -7.59
N LEU A 9 -12.66 -14.50 -6.85
CA LEU A 9 -11.81 -15.69 -6.98
C LEU A 9 -12.49 -16.96 -6.46
N GLY A 10 -13.26 -16.84 -5.38
CA GLY A 10 -13.95 -17.94 -4.74
C GLY A 10 -15.25 -18.33 -5.43
N ARG A 11 -15.77 -17.51 -6.35
CA ARG A 11 -17.08 -17.68 -7.01
C ARG A 11 -18.21 -17.97 -6.03
N PHE A 12 -18.20 -17.31 -4.86
CA PHE A 12 -19.24 -17.47 -3.86
C PHE A 12 -19.98 -16.15 -3.63
N GLU A 13 -21.25 -16.27 -3.25
CA GLU A 13 -22.08 -15.12 -2.86
C GLU A 13 -21.56 -14.49 -1.57
N PHE A 14 -21.79 -13.19 -1.41
CA PHE A 14 -21.41 -12.40 -0.23
C PHE A 14 -22.27 -12.82 0.99
N ARG A 15 -22.13 -14.08 1.43
CA ARG A 15 -22.78 -14.55 2.65
C ARG A 15 -22.14 -13.87 3.87
N ASN A 16 -22.97 -13.52 4.87
CA ASN A 16 -22.54 -12.78 6.06
C ASN A 16 -21.89 -11.41 5.74
N GLY A 17 -22.31 -10.77 4.67
CA GLY A 17 -21.84 -9.44 4.28
C GLY A 17 -22.01 -8.38 5.38
N TRP A 18 -22.92 -8.60 6.33
CA TRP A 18 -23.13 -7.74 7.48
C TRP A 18 -21.84 -7.55 8.32
N ILE A 19 -20.95 -8.56 8.41
CA ILE A 19 -19.66 -8.45 9.13
C ILE A 19 -18.79 -7.41 8.43
N ALA A 20 -18.67 -7.48 7.11
CA ALA A 20 -17.89 -6.52 6.33
C ALA A 20 -18.52 -5.12 6.36
N THR A 21 -19.85 -5.03 6.31
CA THR A 21 -20.58 -3.76 6.40
C THR A 21 -20.38 -3.11 7.77
N LEU A 22 -20.52 -3.88 8.86
CA LEU A 22 -20.29 -3.39 10.21
C LEU A 22 -18.85 -2.93 10.40
N GLY A 23 -17.87 -3.73 9.94
CA GLY A 23 -16.46 -3.35 9.95
C GLY A 23 -16.21 -2.04 9.20
N GLY A 24 -16.82 -1.88 8.02
CA GLY A 24 -16.73 -0.65 7.23
C GLY A 24 -17.36 0.56 7.89
N LEU A 25 -18.52 0.38 8.56
CA LEU A 25 -19.17 1.46 9.32
C LEU A 25 -18.31 1.91 10.51
N ILE A 26 -17.80 0.95 11.29
CA ILE A 26 -16.90 1.26 12.42
C ILE A 26 -15.63 1.94 11.92
N TRP A 27 -15.05 1.47 10.81
CA TRP A 27 -13.88 2.10 10.18
C TRP A 27 -14.13 3.57 9.84
N ASN A 28 -15.21 3.85 9.10
CA ASN A 28 -15.53 5.21 8.66
C ASN A 28 -15.82 6.13 9.85
N LEU A 29 -16.57 5.64 10.85
CA LEU A 29 -16.84 6.39 12.08
C LEU A 29 -15.55 6.70 12.85
N ALA A 30 -14.70 5.68 13.06
CA ALA A 30 -13.41 5.83 13.73
C ALA A 30 -12.49 6.79 12.96
N LEU A 31 -12.48 6.72 11.62
CA LEU A 31 -11.70 7.64 10.79
C LEU A 31 -12.19 9.08 10.95
N THR A 32 -13.49 9.32 10.90
CA THR A 32 -14.09 10.66 11.07
C THR A 32 -13.74 11.24 12.44
N VAL A 33 -13.95 10.47 13.51
CA VAL A 33 -13.60 10.90 14.88
C VAL A 33 -12.08 11.06 15.03
N GLY A 34 -11.28 10.20 14.39
CA GLY A 34 -9.83 10.28 14.37
C GLY A 34 -9.32 11.57 13.74
N ILE A 35 -9.84 11.95 12.57
CA ILE A 35 -9.50 13.21 11.90
C ILE A 35 -9.86 14.41 12.79
N ALA A 36 -11.06 14.39 13.37
CA ALA A 36 -11.49 15.45 14.30
C ALA A 36 -10.55 15.53 15.52
N SER A 37 -10.12 14.40 16.07
CA SER A 37 -9.19 14.36 17.22
C SER A 37 -7.82 14.94 16.87
N VAL A 38 -7.29 14.66 15.70
CA VAL A 38 -6.02 15.22 15.21
C VAL A 38 -6.15 16.75 15.03
N LEU A 39 -7.26 17.23 14.45
CA LEU A 39 -7.52 18.65 14.27
C LEU A 39 -7.68 19.42 15.61
N LEU A 40 -8.11 18.71 16.67
CA LEU A 40 -8.23 19.24 18.02
C LEU A 40 -6.98 19.02 18.89
N ASP A 41 -5.85 18.69 18.27
CA ASP A 41 -4.55 18.45 18.93
C ASP A 41 -4.58 17.35 20.00
N SER A 42 -5.50 16.39 19.86
CA SER A 42 -5.63 15.22 20.74
C SER A 42 -5.03 14.00 20.06
N GLN A 43 -3.73 14.00 19.81
CA GLN A 43 -3.01 12.99 19.05
C GLN A 43 -1.82 12.39 19.81
N ASN A 44 -1.38 11.20 19.41
CA ASN A 44 -0.14 10.60 19.88
C ASN A 44 1.01 10.96 18.92
N ALA A 45 2.25 10.91 19.41
CA ALA A 45 3.45 11.31 18.65
C ALA A 45 4.04 10.22 17.75
N PHE A 46 3.38 9.08 17.57
CA PHE A 46 3.89 7.95 16.78
C PHE A 46 3.24 7.90 15.40
N GLU A 47 4.05 7.85 14.36
CA GLU A 47 3.61 7.75 12.96
C GLU A 47 2.66 6.56 12.75
N LEU A 48 1.52 6.80 12.10
CA LEU A 48 0.41 5.87 11.88
C LEU A 48 -0.27 5.34 13.17
N LEU A 49 0.05 5.90 14.33
CA LEU A 49 -0.57 5.61 15.62
C LEU A 49 -1.01 6.90 16.33
N GLU A 50 -1.20 7.98 15.56
CA GLU A 50 -1.56 9.31 16.08
C GLU A 50 -2.90 9.34 16.79
N LEU A 51 -3.78 8.36 16.52
CA LEU A 51 -5.16 8.35 16.99
C LEU A 51 -5.26 8.13 18.49
N PRO A 52 -6.20 8.82 19.18
CA PRO A 52 -6.46 8.60 20.60
C PRO A 52 -6.82 7.14 20.89
N ARG A 53 -6.52 6.68 22.10
CA ARG A 53 -6.69 5.26 22.50
C ARG A 53 -8.08 4.68 22.21
N GLY A 54 -9.15 5.45 22.47
CA GLY A 54 -10.52 4.99 22.20
C GLY A 54 -10.80 4.79 20.71
N VAL A 55 -10.30 5.70 19.87
CA VAL A 55 -10.42 5.62 18.41
C VAL A 55 -9.57 4.46 17.88
N ALA A 56 -8.36 4.29 18.41
CA ALA A 56 -7.47 3.18 18.08
C ALA A 56 -8.11 1.82 18.37
N LEU A 57 -8.86 1.68 19.48
CA LEU A 57 -9.62 0.47 19.80
C LEU A 57 -10.73 0.22 18.77
N ALA A 58 -11.46 1.27 18.36
CA ALA A 58 -12.46 1.15 17.30
C ALA A 58 -11.85 0.70 15.97
N PHE A 59 -10.69 1.22 15.59
CA PHE A 59 -9.95 0.74 14.43
C PHE A 59 -9.53 -0.72 14.56
N PHE A 60 -9.06 -1.15 15.73
CA PHE A 60 -8.73 -2.56 15.97
C PHE A 60 -9.94 -3.47 15.73
N VAL A 61 -11.11 -3.09 16.26
CA VAL A 61 -12.36 -3.85 16.03
C VAL A 61 -12.72 -3.88 14.54
N ALA A 62 -12.58 -2.75 13.84
CA ALA A 62 -12.82 -2.69 12.39
C ALA A 62 -11.85 -3.62 11.62
N PHE A 63 -10.57 -3.61 11.95
CA PHE A 63 -9.57 -4.51 11.34
C PHE A 63 -9.87 -5.97 11.61
N LEU A 64 -10.28 -6.30 12.83
CA LEU A 64 -10.65 -7.67 13.20
C LEU A 64 -11.87 -8.14 12.39
N LEU A 65 -12.91 -7.33 12.26
CA LEU A 65 -14.08 -7.65 11.45
C LEU A 65 -13.72 -7.77 9.96
N ALA A 66 -12.85 -6.88 9.47
CA ALA A 66 -12.33 -6.94 8.10
C ALA A 66 -11.48 -8.20 7.83
N ALA A 67 -10.83 -8.77 8.85
CA ALA A 67 -10.08 -10.02 8.75
C ALA A 67 -10.97 -11.26 8.92
N LEU A 68 -11.99 -11.20 9.76
CA LEU A 68 -12.91 -12.31 10.02
C LEU A 68 -13.71 -12.71 8.78
N TRP A 69 -14.19 -11.75 8.00
CA TRP A 69 -14.96 -12.05 6.81
C TRP A 69 -14.16 -12.87 5.76
N PRO A 70 -12.93 -12.47 5.36
CA PRO A 70 -12.07 -13.28 4.49
C PRO A 70 -11.81 -14.68 5.02
N ALA A 71 -11.59 -14.82 6.34
CA ALA A 71 -11.36 -16.10 6.98
C ALA A 71 -12.57 -17.04 6.85
N VAL A 72 -13.77 -16.54 7.22
CA VAL A 72 -15.02 -17.29 7.12
C VAL A 72 -15.33 -17.65 5.66
N ALA A 73 -15.16 -16.70 4.74
CA ALA A 73 -15.37 -16.92 3.32
C ALA A 73 -14.41 -17.98 2.77
N PHE A 74 -13.14 -17.93 3.16
CA PHE A 74 -12.14 -18.89 2.71
C PHE A 74 -12.40 -20.31 3.22
N VAL A 75 -12.81 -20.47 4.49
CA VAL A 75 -13.13 -21.78 5.08
C VAL A 75 -14.36 -22.40 4.41
N ARG A 76 -15.35 -21.58 4.04
CA ARG A 76 -16.61 -22.03 3.43
C ARG A 76 -16.56 -22.13 1.90
N ARG A 77 -15.40 -21.89 1.28
CA ARG A 77 -15.27 -21.96 -0.18
C ARG A 77 -15.53 -23.36 -0.70
N PRO A 78 -16.03 -23.51 -1.95
CA PRO A 78 -16.07 -24.78 -2.64
C PRO A 78 -14.65 -25.40 -2.73
N THR A 79 -14.55 -26.71 -2.70
CA THR A 79 -13.28 -27.42 -2.91
C THR A 79 -12.71 -27.09 -4.28
N GLY A 80 -11.46 -26.67 -4.35
CA GLY A 80 -10.80 -26.27 -5.60
C GLY A 80 -9.41 -25.70 -5.37
N GLN A 81 -8.77 -25.31 -6.45
CA GLN A 81 -7.43 -24.69 -6.40
C GLN A 81 -7.47 -23.34 -5.67
N VAL A 82 -6.47 -23.10 -4.85
CA VAL A 82 -6.25 -21.82 -4.16
C VAL A 82 -5.29 -20.98 -4.99
N PHE A 83 -5.75 -19.82 -5.40
CA PHE A 83 -4.92 -18.87 -6.15
C PHE A 83 -3.98 -18.09 -5.21
N VAL A 84 -2.81 -17.73 -5.72
CA VAL A 84 -1.82 -16.96 -4.95
C VAL A 84 -2.37 -15.63 -4.45
N SER A 85 -3.23 -14.95 -5.22
CA SER A 85 -3.93 -13.74 -4.77
C SER A 85 -4.70 -13.96 -3.46
N GLN A 86 -5.33 -15.15 -3.27
CA GLN A 86 -6.05 -15.47 -2.03
C GLN A 86 -5.09 -15.61 -0.83
N TRP A 87 -3.89 -16.16 -1.04
CA TRP A 87 -2.86 -16.21 0.00
C TRP A 87 -2.43 -14.81 0.46
N TYR A 88 -2.17 -13.90 -0.50
CA TYR A 88 -1.81 -12.52 -0.20
C TYR A 88 -2.93 -11.79 0.55
N ILE A 89 -4.20 -11.96 0.15
CA ILE A 89 -5.35 -11.35 0.82
C ILE A 89 -5.48 -11.85 2.27
N LEU A 90 -5.42 -13.17 2.47
CA LEU A 90 -5.54 -13.76 3.80
C LEU A 90 -4.38 -13.33 4.68
N GLY A 91 -3.15 -13.44 4.19
CA GLY A 91 -1.96 -13.01 4.92
C GLY A 91 -2.04 -11.54 5.36
N ALA A 92 -2.36 -10.64 4.44
CA ALA A 92 -2.54 -9.22 4.74
C ALA A 92 -3.66 -8.98 5.77
N SER A 93 -4.80 -9.66 5.62
CA SER A 93 -5.95 -9.51 6.52
C SER A 93 -5.63 -9.96 7.95
N PHE A 94 -4.83 -11.01 8.14
CA PHE A 94 -4.45 -11.49 9.47
C PHE A 94 -3.32 -10.68 10.10
N VAL A 95 -2.34 -10.25 9.32
CA VAL A 95 -1.19 -9.50 9.83
C VAL A 95 -1.64 -8.18 10.45
N LEU A 96 -2.56 -7.45 9.82
CA LEU A 96 -2.96 -6.13 10.29
C LEU A 96 -3.50 -6.10 11.72
N PRO A 97 -4.56 -6.85 12.09
CA PRO A 97 -5.09 -6.78 13.46
C PRO A 97 -4.09 -7.27 14.50
N VAL A 98 -3.27 -8.29 14.19
CA VAL A 98 -2.27 -8.82 15.12
C VAL A 98 -1.17 -7.81 15.39
N VAL A 99 -0.56 -7.28 14.33
CA VAL A 99 0.55 -6.32 14.43
C VAL A 99 0.06 -5.03 15.07
N TYR A 100 -1.12 -4.54 14.69
CA TYR A 100 -1.73 -3.34 15.25
C TYR A 100 -2.00 -3.49 16.74
N LEU A 101 -2.63 -4.61 17.17
CA LEU A 101 -2.93 -4.87 18.57
C LEU A 101 -1.66 -4.92 19.42
N LEU A 102 -0.65 -5.71 18.99
CA LEU A 102 0.61 -5.84 19.73
C LEU A 102 1.30 -4.49 19.87
N THR A 103 1.32 -3.69 18.81
CA THR A 103 1.95 -2.36 18.85
C THR A 103 1.16 -1.40 19.74
N GLN A 104 -0.16 -1.37 19.64
CA GLN A 104 -1.00 -0.55 20.52
C GLN A 104 -0.75 -0.90 22.00
N LEU A 105 -0.70 -2.18 22.33
CA LEU A 105 -0.44 -2.63 23.71
C LEU A 105 0.94 -2.20 24.18
N MET A 106 2.00 -2.41 23.37
CA MET A 106 3.39 -2.19 23.79
C MET A 106 3.85 -0.73 23.67
N VAL A 107 3.20 0.09 22.85
CA VAL A 107 3.61 1.48 22.63
C VAL A 107 2.72 2.46 23.40
N LEU A 108 1.41 2.22 23.47
CA LEU A 108 0.43 3.21 23.97
C LEU A 108 -0.29 2.77 25.25
N TRP A 109 -0.68 1.50 25.40
CA TRP A 109 -1.49 1.04 26.53
C TRP A 109 -0.64 0.62 27.72
N CYS A 110 0.36 -0.22 27.50
CA CYS A 110 1.36 -0.68 28.48
C CYS A 110 2.75 -0.33 27.93
N PRO A 111 3.10 0.98 27.88
CA PRO A 111 4.24 1.44 27.10
C PRO A 111 5.54 0.82 27.61
N THR A 112 6.24 0.18 26.70
CA THR A 112 7.62 -0.22 26.89
C THR A 112 8.51 1.02 26.89
N ASN A 113 9.59 0.99 27.65
CA ASN A 113 10.45 2.17 27.80
C ASN A 113 11.62 2.16 26.79
N GLY A 114 12.01 3.35 26.36
CA GLY A 114 13.24 3.61 25.61
C GLY A 114 13.29 2.91 24.25
N VAL A 115 14.38 2.22 24.00
CA VAL A 115 14.72 1.61 22.70
C VAL A 115 13.72 0.55 22.24
N LEU A 116 13.11 -0.19 23.17
CA LEU A 116 12.15 -1.23 22.83
C LEU A 116 10.88 -0.63 22.20
N GLN A 117 10.45 0.54 22.65
CA GLN A 117 9.32 1.25 22.05
C GLN A 117 9.59 1.64 20.58
N ALA A 118 10.78 2.16 20.29
CA ALA A 118 11.22 2.47 18.93
C ALA A 118 11.31 1.21 18.05
N LEU A 119 11.78 0.10 18.62
CA LEU A 119 11.88 -1.18 17.93
C LEU A 119 10.49 -1.73 17.54
N VAL A 120 9.54 -1.73 18.47
CA VAL A 120 8.17 -2.18 18.21
C VAL A 120 7.48 -1.27 17.19
N HIS A 121 7.66 0.05 17.29
CA HIS A 121 7.10 0.99 16.33
C HIS A 121 7.69 0.80 14.92
N SER A 122 9.01 0.64 14.79
CA SER A 122 9.64 0.40 13.48
C SER A 122 9.22 -0.96 12.88
N TRP A 123 9.04 -1.98 13.72
CA TRP A 123 8.49 -3.27 13.31
C TRP A 123 7.05 -3.12 12.78
N PHE A 124 6.20 -2.36 13.48
CA PHE A 124 4.84 -2.05 13.05
C PHE A 124 4.81 -1.38 11.68
N LEU A 125 5.59 -0.29 11.50
CA LEU A 125 5.60 0.47 10.25
C LEU A 125 5.92 -0.41 9.04
N GLN A 126 6.95 -1.25 9.13
CA GLN A 126 7.34 -2.13 8.02
C GLN A 126 6.30 -3.21 7.73
N ASN A 127 5.72 -3.82 8.76
CA ASN A 127 4.64 -4.80 8.58
C ASN A 127 3.38 -4.16 7.99
N PHE A 128 3.01 -2.98 8.45
CA PHE A 128 1.88 -2.23 7.92
C PHE A 128 2.06 -1.89 6.44
N LEU A 129 3.23 -1.37 6.07
CA LEU A 129 3.52 -0.94 4.71
C LEU A 129 3.69 -2.13 3.74
N LEU A 130 4.49 -3.14 4.10
CA LEU A 130 4.82 -4.25 3.19
C LEU A 130 3.83 -5.40 3.25
N LEU A 131 3.41 -5.83 4.46
CA LEU A 131 2.60 -7.04 4.63
C LEU A 131 1.10 -6.76 4.62
N TRP A 132 0.66 -5.56 4.94
CA TRP A 132 -0.75 -5.22 4.76
C TRP A 132 -1.00 -4.48 3.45
N LEU A 133 -0.46 -3.27 3.30
CA LEU A 133 -0.71 -2.46 2.09
C LEU A 133 -0.08 -3.10 0.85
N GLY A 134 1.21 -3.43 0.94
CA GLY A 134 1.96 -4.01 -0.18
C GLY A 134 1.42 -5.37 -0.62
N ALA A 135 1.13 -6.28 0.32
CA ALA A 135 0.57 -7.58 -0.01
C ALA A 135 -0.85 -7.49 -0.57
N SER A 136 -1.69 -6.55 -0.07
CA SER A 136 -3.02 -6.30 -0.64
C SER A 136 -2.94 -5.79 -2.09
N ALA A 137 -2.00 -4.90 -2.38
CA ALA A 137 -1.77 -4.42 -3.74
C ALA A 137 -1.21 -5.53 -4.65
N LEU A 138 -0.27 -6.35 -4.15
CA LEU A 138 0.22 -7.52 -4.89
C LEU A 138 -0.91 -8.52 -5.20
N ALA A 139 -1.81 -8.78 -4.28
CA ALA A 139 -2.98 -9.61 -4.53
C ALA A 139 -3.80 -9.11 -5.73
N ALA A 140 -3.97 -7.79 -5.81
CA ALA A 140 -4.65 -7.15 -6.94
C ALA A 140 -3.85 -7.31 -8.24
N VAL A 141 -2.53 -7.13 -8.22
CA VAL A 141 -1.67 -7.33 -9.40
C VAL A 141 -1.77 -8.77 -9.89
N TYR A 142 -1.66 -9.76 -8.99
CA TYR A 142 -1.81 -11.19 -9.32
C TYR A 142 -3.18 -11.55 -9.90
N TYR A 143 -4.21 -10.76 -9.62
CA TYR A 143 -5.54 -10.94 -10.18
C TYR A 143 -5.72 -10.20 -11.51
N PHE A 144 -5.45 -8.88 -11.54
CA PHE A 144 -5.79 -8.03 -12.69
C PHE A 144 -4.88 -8.25 -13.89
N LEU A 145 -3.57 -8.48 -13.67
CA LEU A 145 -2.63 -8.63 -14.76
C LEU A 145 -2.97 -9.82 -15.68
N PRO A 146 -3.09 -11.06 -15.19
CA PRO A 146 -3.47 -12.18 -16.05
C PRO A 146 -4.90 -12.07 -16.55
N LYS A 147 -5.81 -11.50 -15.77
CA LYS A 147 -7.23 -11.35 -16.11
C LYS A 147 -7.44 -10.42 -17.31
N GLU A 148 -6.82 -9.25 -17.30
CA GLU A 148 -7.00 -8.23 -18.33
C GLU A 148 -6.11 -8.47 -19.56
N LEU A 149 -4.98 -9.17 -19.40
CA LEU A 149 -4.16 -9.64 -20.52
C LEU A 149 -4.68 -10.94 -21.14
N GLU A 150 -5.63 -11.62 -20.49
CA GLU A 150 -6.14 -12.93 -20.92
C GLU A 150 -5.02 -13.95 -21.14
N THR A 151 -3.99 -13.90 -20.28
CA THR A 151 -2.80 -14.76 -20.38
C THR A 151 -2.48 -15.39 -19.03
N THR A 152 -1.76 -16.51 -19.06
CA THR A 152 -1.25 -17.14 -17.84
C THR A 152 0.02 -16.44 -17.37
N LEU A 153 0.20 -16.31 -16.06
CA LEU A 153 1.40 -15.72 -15.47
C LEU A 153 2.63 -16.61 -15.74
N THR A 154 3.71 -15.97 -16.16
CA THR A 154 5.01 -16.64 -16.36
C THR A 154 5.56 -17.09 -15.00
N GLY A 155 5.96 -18.36 -14.90
CA GLY A 155 6.55 -18.89 -13.66
C GLY A 155 5.61 -18.90 -12.46
N TYR A 156 4.29 -19.06 -12.66
CA TYR A 156 3.28 -19.02 -11.60
C TYR A 156 3.58 -19.93 -10.40
N TYR A 157 4.23 -21.07 -10.62
CA TYR A 157 4.64 -21.97 -9.54
C TYR A 157 5.59 -21.36 -8.52
N LEU A 158 6.38 -20.35 -8.93
CA LEU A 158 7.27 -19.60 -8.03
C LEU A 158 6.49 -18.64 -7.11
N SER A 159 5.27 -18.26 -7.47
CA SER A 159 4.50 -17.24 -6.74
C SER A 159 4.23 -17.63 -5.29
N THR A 160 4.08 -18.93 -4.98
CA THR A 160 3.93 -19.41 -3.60
C THR A 160 5.20 -19.21 -2.80
N VAL A 161 6.38 -19.43 -3.39
CA VAL A 161 7.67 -19.16 -2.75
C VAL A 161 7.82 -17.65 -2.53
N GLY A 162 7.43 -16.84 -3.52
CA GLY A 162 7.40 -15.38 -3.41
C GLY A 162 6.54 -14.88 -2.24
N PHE A 163 5.36 -15.48 -2.05
CA PHE A 163 4.50 -15.17 -0.92
C PHE A 163 5.18 -15.48 0.43
N TRP A 164 5.64 -16.71 0.62
CA TRP A 164 6.24 -17.11 1.91
C TRP A 164 7.51 -16.35 2.22
N THR A 165 8.37 -16.12 1.23
CA THR A 165 9.62 -15.35 1.43
C THR A 165 9.35 -13.88 1.70
N LEU A 166 8.32 -13.27 1.07
CA LEU A 166 7.91 -11.90 1.39
C LEU A 166 7.43 -11.82 2.85
N PHE A 167 6.50 -12.68 3.27
CA PHE A 167 5.94 -12.64 4.62
C PHE A 167 6.99 -12.93 5.70
N LEU A 168 7.91 -13.85 5.42
CA LEU A 168 9.00 -14.16 6.34
C LEU A 168 9.96 -12.99 6.49
N PHE A 169 10.47 -12.44 5.38
CA PHE A 169 11.55 -11.47 5.45
C PHE A 169 11.04 -10.04 5.70
N ALA A 170 9.96 -9.60 5.06
CA ALA A 170 9.43 -8.26 5.28
C ALA A 170 9.04 -8.02 6.74
N GLY A 171 8.52 -9.04 7.42
CA GLY A 171 8.19 -8.96 8.85
C GLY A 171 9.37 -8.61 9.76
N TRP A 172 10.62 -8.83 9.33
CA TRP A 172 11.83 -8.58 10.11
C TRP A 172 12.65 -7.37 9.66
N THR A 173 12.23 -6.64 8.64
CA THR A 173 13.00 -5.49 8.11
C THR A 173 12.97 -4.26 9.02
N GLY A 174 12.01 -4.16 9.95
CA GLY A 174 11.88 -3.03 10.88
C GLY A 174 13.18 -2.63 11.58
N PRO A 175 13.90 -3.55 12.21
CA PRO A 175 15.15 -3.26 12.90
C PRO A 175 16.25 -2.61 12.05
N ALA A 176 16.28 -2.86 10.73
CA ALA A 176 17.22 -2.18 9.82
C ALA A 176 17.02 -0.66 9.79
N THR A 177 15.83 -0.20 10.12
CA THR A 177 15.53 1.22 10.16
C THR A 177 16.13 1.92 11.39
N LEU A 178 16.62 1.18 12.36
CA LEU A 178 17.23 1.66 13.60
C LEU A 178 18.77 1.54 13.62
N LEU A 179 19.40 1.43 12.46
CA LEU A 179 20.87 1.43 12.36
C LEU A 179 21.45 2.71 12.98
N GLY A 180 22.48 2.53 13.81
CA GLY A 180 23.09 3.66 14.55
C GLY A 180 22.40 4.05 15.86
N SER A 181 21.26 3.43 16.22
CA SER A 181 20.59 3.62 17.50
C SER A 181 21.16 2.67 18.59
N PRO A 182 20.87 2.89 19.88
CA PRO A 182 21.33 2.04 20.97
C PRO A 182 20.62 0.68 21.06
N VAL A 183 20.12 0.16 19.95
CA VAL A 183 19.56 -1.21 19.83
C VAL A 183 20.71 -2.21 19.74
N PRO A 184 20.61 -3.39 20.37
CA PRO A 184 21.62 -4.45 20.24
C PRO A 184 21.97 -4.76 18.77
N LEU A 185 23.27 -4.85 18.48
CA LEU A 185 23.78 -4.94 17.11
C LEU A 185 23.24 -6.14 16.33
N TRP A 186 23.00 -7.27 17.01
CA TRP A 186 22.44 -8.47 16.39
C TRP A 186 21.01 -8.26 15.88
N ILE A 187 20.19 -7.46 16.56
CA ILE A 187 18.83 -7.11 16.13
C ILE A 187 18.88 -6.24 14.87
N GLN A 188 19.76 -5.22 14.87
CA GLN A 188 19.94 -4.40 13.67
C GLN A 188 20.45 -5.24 12.48
N SER A 189 21.40 -6.16 12.74
CA SER A 189 21.94 -7.06 11.72
C SER A 189 20.90 -8.01 11.15
N SER A 190 20.02 -8.57 11.99
CA SER A 190 18.93 -9.43 11.52
C SER A 190 17.96 -8.66 10.59
N GLY A 191 17.68 -7.39 10.89
CA GLY A 191 16.89 -6.53 10.02
C GLY A 191 17.55 -6.27 8.67
N VAL A 192 18.87 -6.03 8.65
CA VAL A 192 19.63 -5.86 7.39
C VAL A 192 19.61 -7.15 6.56
N VAL A 193 19.86 -8.30 7.19
CA VAL A 193 19.81 -9.60 6.50
C VAL A 193 18.41 -9.84 5.93
N ALA A 194 17.36 -9.57 6.68
CA ALA A 194 15.99 -9.70 6.21
C ALA A 194 15.71 -8.77 5.01
N ALA A 195 16.19 -7.52 5.06
CA ALA A 195 16.05 -6.57 3.95
C ALA A 195 16.78 -7.04 2.69
N VAL A 196 17.98 -7.59 2.82
CA VAL A 196 18.73 -8.17 1.68
C VAL A 196 18.00 -9.39 1.11
N LEU A 197 17.43 -10.24 1.96
CA LEU A 197 16.68 -11.43 1.53
C LEU A 197 15.37 -11.10 0.82
N LEU A 198 14.87 -9.87 0.88
CA LEU A 198 13.77 -9.39 0.01
C LEU A 198 14.14 -9.46 -1.48
N PHE A 199 15.40 -9.64 -1.82
CA PHE A 199 15.80 -9.94 -3.20
C PHE A 199 15.10 -11.18 -3.77
N ILE A 200 14.78 -12.17 -2.94
CA ILE A 200 14.08 -13.39 -3.36
C ILE A 200 12.66 -13.08 -3.86
N PRO A 201 11.75 -12.51 -3.04
CA PRO A 201 10.40 -12.18 -3.52
C PRO A 201 10.44 -11.11 -4.63
N LEU A 202 11.39 -10.18 -4.61
CA LEU A 202 11.56 -9.20 -5.69
C LEU A 202 11.85 -9.89 -7.03
N THR A 203 12.77 -10.83 -7.06
CA THR A 203 13.13 -11.58 -8.28
C THR A 203 11.94 -12.41 -8.77
N ILE A 204 11.25 -13.10 -7.87
CA ILE A 204 10.10 -13.93 -8.23
C ILE A 204 8.96 -13.06 -8.81
N THR A 205 8.61 -11.97 -8.15
CA THR A 205 7.57 -11.07 -8.64
C THR A 205 7.96 -10.43 -9.98
N SER A 206 9.24 -10.10 -10.15
CA SER A 206 9.77 -9.58 -11.42
C SER A 206 9.65 -10.60 -12.56
N ILE A 207 10.00 -11.85 -12.32
CA ILE A 207 9.83 -12.94 -13.31
C ILE A 207 8.35 -13.13 -13.65
N ASN A 208 7.49 -13.21 -12.64
CA ASN A 208 6.07 -13.43 -12.85
C ASN A 208 5.42 -12.33 -13.69
N PHE A 209 5.70 -11.08 -13.36
CA PHE A 209 4.97 -9.95 -13.94
C PHE A 209 5.63 -9.41 -15.21
N PHE A 210 6.93 -9.10 -15.18
CA PHE A 210 7.62 -8.61 -16.37
C PHE A 210 7.78 -9.70 -17.42
N GLY A 211 7.97 -10.97 -17.00
CA GLY A 211 7.94 -12.10 -17.91
C GLY A 211 6.59 -12.26 -18.61
N THR A 212 5.47 -11.98 -17.91
CA THR A 212 4.12 -11.99 -18.52
C THR A 212 3.92 -10.80 -19.45
N LEU A 213 4.32 -9.59 -19.05
CA LEU A 213 4.22 -8.38 -19.87
C LEU A 213 5.07 -8.42 -21.14
N SER A 214 6.17 -9.18 -21.13
CA SER A 214 7.06 -9.33 -22.29
C SER A 214 6.53 -10.31 -23.34
N ARG A 215 5.42 -11.01 -23.07
CA ARG A 215 4.78 -11.93 -24.01
C ARG A 215 3.66 -11.22 -24.78
N ASP A 216 3.44 -11.64 -26.02
CA ASP A 216 2.25 -11.31 -26.83
C ASP A 216 1.87 -9.82 -26.84
N SER A 217 2.84 -8.91 -26.98
CA SER A 217 2.62 -7.46 -26.95
C SER A 217 2.00 -6.96 -25.62
N GLY A 218 2.25 -7.66 -24.51
CA GLY A 218 1.63 -7.37 -23.22
C GLY A 218 1.83 -5.93 -22.74
N TRP A 219 2.99 -5.32 -22.99
CA TRP A 219 3.26 -3.92 -22.67
C TRP A 219 2.34 -2.94 -23.41
N SER A 220 2.14 -3.14 -24.72
CA SER A 220 1.25 -2.30 -25.52
C SER A 220 -0.22 -2.46 -25.09
N ARG A 221 -0.65 -3.71 -24.85
CA ARG A 221 -2.00 -4.01 -24.36
C ARG A 221 -2.25 -3.39 -22.98
N ALA A 222 -1.27 -3.50 -22.08
CA ALA A 222 -1.35 -2.91 -20.76
C ALA A 222 -1.43 -1.39 -20.80
N TRP A 223 -0.68 -0.74 -21.70
CA TRP A 223 -0.72 0.72 -21.84
C TRP A 223 -2.06 1.23 -22.37
N ASN A 224 -2.71 0.48 -23.23
CA ASN A 224 -4.00 0.84 -23.82
C ASN A 224 -5.20 0.50 -22.89
N ASN A 225 -5.02 -0.38 -21.91
CA ASN A 225 -6.04 -0.71 -20.93
C ASN A 225 -5.93 0.19 -19.69
N THR A 226 -7.04 0.85 -19.32
CA THR A 226 -7.05 1.78 -18.18
C THR A 226 -6.61 1.11 -16.88
N THR A 227 -7.18 -0.03 -16.52
CA THR A 227 -6.86 -0.78 -15.30
C THR A 227 -5.38 -1.18 -15.28
N LEU A 228 -4.91 -1.78 -16.38
CA LEU A 228 -3.54 -2.28 -16.47
C LEU A 228 -2.51 -1.16 -16.46
N ARG A 229 -2.81 0.00 -17.03
CA ARG A 229 -1.91 1.16 -17.01
C ARG A 229 -1.55 1.58 -15.59
N PHE A 230 -2.55 1.69 -14.71
CA PHE A 230 -2.36 1.98 -13.30
C PHE A 230 -1.60 0.84 -12.58
N VAL A 231 -2.00 -0.40 -12.83
CA VAL A 231 -1.39 -1.60 -12.21
C VAL A 231 0.07 -1.75 -12.61
N VAL A 232 0.41 -1.57 -13.88
CA VAL A 232 1.79 -1.70 -14.39
C VAL A 232 2.68 -0.56 -13.89
N PHE A 233 2.16 0.68 -13.84
CA PHE A 233 2.89 1.78 -13.21
C PHE A 233 3.21 1.45 -11.74
N GLY A 234 2.22 0.99 -10.99
CA GLY A 234 2.42 0.57 -9.60
C GLY A 234 3.42 -0.57 -9.46
N LEU A 235 3.39 -1.54 -10.38
CA LEU A 235 4.32 -2.67 -10.37
C LEU A 235 5.78 -2.25 -10.57
N VAL A 236 6.03 -1.32 -11.49
CA VAL A 236 7.37 -0.73 -11.68
C VAL A 236 7.81 -0.01 -10.40
N ALA A 237 6.90 0.74 -9.77
CA ALA A 237 7.17 1.42 -8.52
C ALA A 237 7.48 0.45 -7.37
N TYR A 238 6.74 -0.67 -7.26
CA TYR A 238 7.02 -1.74 -6.28
C TYR A 238 8.42 -2.32 -6.44
N THR A 239 8.79 -2.64 -7.68
CA THR A 239 10.11 -3.18 -8.00
C THR A 239 11.21 -2.21 -7.58
N LEU A 240 11.04 -0.93 -7.90
CA LEU A 240 11.97 0.12 -7.51
C LEU A 240 12.01 0.34 -5.99
N ALA A 241 10.85 0.31 -5.30
CA ALA A 241 10.77 0.46 -3.86
C ALA A 241 11.55 -0.63 -3.12
N LEU A 242 11.34 -1.91 -3.49
CA LEU A 242 12.09 -3.02 -2.89
C LEU A 242 13.58 -2.97 -3.25
N ALA A 243 13.93 -2.63 -4.49
CA ALA A 243 15.34 -2.50 -4.90
C ALA A 243 16.04 -1.41 -4.06
N LEU A 244 15.43 -0.25 -3.88
CA LEU A 244 15.96 0.81 -3.02
C LEU A 244 16.07 0.35 -1.56
N GLN A 245 15.07 -0.35 -1.04
CA GLN A 245 15.10 -0.89 0.32
C GLN A 245 16.28 -1.87 0.52
N ILE A 246 16.53 -2.76 -0.44
CA ILE A 246 17.64 -3.70 -0.41
C ILE A 246 18.98 -2.95 -0.46
N ILE A 247 19.18 -2.04 -1.41
CA ILE A 247 20.42 -1.29 -1.61
C ILE A 247 20.73 -0.44 -0.39
N PHE A 248 19.76 0.33 0.10
CA PHE A 248 19.94 1.24 1.22
C PHE A 248 19.80 0.57 2.60
N SER A 249 19.65 -0.76 2.66
CA SER A 249 19.85 -1.53 3.89
C SER A 249 21.32 -1.68 4.26
N ALA A 250 22.25 -1.52 3.31
CA ALA A 250 23.69 -1.53 3.58
C ALA A 250 24.07 -0.42 4.56
N ARG A 251 24.81 -0.77 5.63
CA ARG A 251 25.09 0.16 6.75
C ARG A 251 25.70 1.47 6.33
N SER A 252 26.65 1.45 5.37
CA SER A 252 27.31 2.64 4.86
C SER A 252 26.35 3.60 4.14
N LEU A 253 25.45 3.06 3.32
CA LEU A 253 24.46 3.86 2.59
C LEU A 253 23.33 4.30 3.53
N ASN A 254 22.89 3.42 4.43
CA ASN A 254 21.85 3.75 5.41
C ASN A 254 22.27 4.91 6.32
N ALA A 255 23.54 4.96 6.74
CA ALA A 255 24.06 6.05 7.56
C ALA A 255 23.94 7.45 6.89
N ILE A 256 23.96 7.48 5.55
CA ILE A 256 23.81 8.75 4.80
C ILE A 256 22.32 9.15 4.72
N VAL A 257 21.44 8.22 4.38
CA VAL A 257 20.04 8.53 4.03
C VAL A 257 19.08 8.52 5.23
N ARG A 258 19.50 7.93 6.34
CA ARG A 258 18.65 7.79 7.52
C ARG A 258 18.34 9.12 8.16
N PHE A 259 17.10 9.31 8.59
CA PHE A 259 16.58 10.57 9.18
C PHE A 259 16.60 11.77 8.22
N THR A 260 16.64 11.53 6.92
CA THR A 260 16.51 12.55 5.88
C THR A 260 15.20 12.32 5.10
N SER A 261 14.84 13.27 4.23
CA SER A 261 13.68 13.13 3.35
C SER A 261 13.77 11.94 2.36
N PHE A 262 14.95 11.32 2.22
CA PHE A 262 15.12 10.11 1.42
C PHE A 262 14.20 8.97 1.89
N THR A 263 14.07 8.77 3.20
CA THR A 263 13.17 7.73 3.76
C THR A 263 11.71 8.01 3.48
N ALA A 264 11.29 9.27 3.50
CA ALA A 264 9.95 9.69 3.09
C ALA A 264 9.71 9.39 1.60
N GLY A 265 10.70 9.65 0.73
CA GLY A 265 10.63 9.30 -0.69
C GLY A 265 10.46 7.79 -0.94
N GLN A 266 11.15 6.94 -0.18
CA GLN A 266 10.97 5.48 -0.24
C GLN A 266 9.55 5.06 0.19
N GLN A 267 9.03 5.64 1.27
CA GLN A 267 7.65 5.37 1.72
C GLN A 267 6.61 5.84 0.68
N GLN A 268 6.79 7.02 0.09
CA GLN A 268 5.92 7.54 -0.97
C GLN A 268 5.93 6.63 -2.21
N LEU A 269 7.08 6.10 -2.59
CA LEU A 269 7.20 5.17 -3.70
C LEU A 269 6.38 3.89 -3.47
N LEU A 270 6.38 3.36 -2.25
CA LEU A 270 5.59 2.20 -1.89
C LEU A 270 4.10 2.53 -1.76
N THR A 271 3.75 3.62 -1.05
CA THR A 271 2.35 3.94 -0.72
C THR A 271 1.62 4.62 -1.87
N TYR A 272 2.17 5.70 -2.43
CA TYR A 272 1.50 6.46 -3.49
C TYR A 272 1.75 5.87 -4.88
N ALA A 273 3.00 5.54 -5.22
CA ALA A 273 3.29 5.04 -6.55
C ALA A 273 2.84 3.60 -6.77
N PHE A 274 2.98 2.72 -5.77
CA PHE A 274 2.55 1.33 -5.92
C PHE A 274 1.12 1.13 -5.41
N VAL A 275 0.89 1.24 -4.10
CA VAL A 275 -0.38 0.82 -3.49
C VAL A 275 -1.54 1.65 -4.03
N SER A 276 -1.45 2.99 -4.01
CA SER A 276 -2.57 3.84 -4.45
C SER A 276 -2.86 3.69 -5.93
N MET A 277 -1.84 3.62 -6.79
CA MET A 277 -2.07 3.42 -8.22
C MET A 277 -2.72 2.08 -8.51
N VAL A 278 -2.30 0.99 -7.86
CA VAL A 278 -2.95 -0.33 -8.02
C VAL A 278 -4.40 -0.31 -7.53
N ILE A 279 -4.68 0.36 -6.40
CA ILE A 279 -6.05 0.49 -5.88
C ILE A 279 -6.94 1.28 -6.85
N PHE A 280 -6.45 2.38 -7.42
CA PHE A 280 -7.20 3.14 -8.42
C PHE A 280 -7.42 2.33 -9.70
N GLY A 281 -6.41 1.60 -10.18
CA GLY A 281 -6.56 0.66 -11.28
C GLY A 281 -7.66 -0.38 -11.02
N ALA A 282 -7.66 -0.94 -9.82
CA ALA A 282 -8.71 -1.85 -9.37
C ALA A 282 -10.09 -1.17 -9.29
N ALA A 283 -10.16 0.07 -8.80
CA ALA A 283 -11.41 0.84 -8.71
C ALA A 283 -12.01 1.09 -10.10
N TYR A 284 -11.18 1.43 -11.09
CA TYR A 284 -11.63 1.59 -12.47
C TYR A 284 -12.21 0.31 -13.07
N TYR A 285 -11.79 -0.85 -12.61
CA TYR A 285 -12.34 -2.15 -13.00
C TYR A 285 -13.60 -2.54 -12.22
N ILE A 286 -13.55 -2.36 -10.89
CA ILE A 286 -14.56 -2.91 -9.96
C ILE A 286 -15.84 -2.06 -9.97
N LEU A 287 -15.72 -0.73 -9.90
CA LEU A 287 -16.86 0.16 -9.75
C LEU A 287 -17.91 0.03 -10.86
N PRO A 288 -17.54 -0.01 -12.17
CA PRO A 288 -18.52 -0.26 -13.22
C PRO A 288 -19.27 -1.59 -13.09
N ARG A 289 -18.57 -2.62 -12.59
CA ARG A 289 -19.16 -3.96 -12.41
C ARG A 289 -20.10 -4.03 -11.21
N LEU A 290 -19.89 -3.21 -10.21
CA LEU A 290 -20.78 -3.13 -9.05
C LEU A 290 -22.02 -2.26 -9.31
N THR A 291 -21.84 -1.19 -10.08
CA THR A 291 -22.92 -0.22 -10.37
C THR A 291 -23.71 -0.54 -11.62
N GLY A 292 -23.16 -1.37 -12.54
CA GLY A 292 -23.75 -1.61 -13.86
C GLY A 292 -23.62 -0.41 -14.81
N ALA A 293 -22.90 0.65 -14.42
CA ALA A 293 -22.75 1.90 -15.19
C ALA A 293 -21.32 2.00 -15.77
N PHE A 294 -21.16 2.81 -16.82
CA PHE A 294 -19.87 3.07 -17.45
C PHE A 294 -19.26 4.38 -16.94
N TRP A 295 -17.94 4.50 -17.04
CA TRP A 295 -17.24 5.74 -16.73
C TRP A 295 -17.64 6.84 -17.73
N PRO A 296 -18.19 8.00 -17.29
CA PRO A 296 -18.72 9.02 -18.20
C PRO A 296 -17.66 9.69 -19.05
N SER A 297 -16.43 9.86 -18.53
CA SER A 297 -15.40 10.64 -19.19
C SER A 297 -14.03 9.95 -19.19
N ALA A 298 -13.60 9.52 -20.37
CA ALA A 298 -12.23 9.02 -20.58
C ALA A 298 -11.17 10.11 -20.34
N LYS A 299 -11.49 11.38 -20.62
CA LYS A 299 -10.58 12.51 -20.38
C LYS A 299 -10.26 12.68 -18.91
N LEU A 300 -11.24 12.54 -18.02
CA LEU A 300 -11.02 12.58 -16.56
C LEU A 300 -10.18 11.41 -16.08
N VAL A 301 -10.34 10.21 -16.67
CA VAL A 301 -9.48 9.05 -16.38
C VAL A 301 -8.02 9.34 -16.75
N HIS A 302 -7.79 9.91 -17.95
CA HIS A 302 -6.45 10.29 -18.38
C HIS A 302 -5.85 11.40 -17.50
N LEU A 303 -6.63 12.40 -17.14
CA LEU A 303 -6.21 13.47 -16.24
C LEU A 303 -5.81 12.91 -14.87
N HIS A 304 -6.63 12.03 -14.28
CA HIS A 304 -6.32 11.36 -13.01
C HIS A 304 -4.99 10.59 -13.09
N PHE A 305 -4.83 9.75 -14.12
CA PHE A 305 -3.59 8.96 -14.24
C PHE A 305 -2.35 9.84 -14.33
N TRP A 306 -2.34 10.80 -15.28
CA TRP A 306 -1.15 11.59 -15.55
C TRP A 306 -0.81 12.59 -14.44
N SER A 307 -1.82 13.21 -13.83
CA SER A 307 -1.57 14.12 -12.69
C SER A 307 -0.99 13.36 -11.50
N CYS A 308 -1.54 12.18 -11.13
CA CYS A 308 -1.01 11.37 -10.03
C CYS A 308 0.36 10.77 -10.38
N ALA A 309 0.57 10.25 -11.59
CA ALA A 309 1.84 9.68 -12.01
C ALA A 309 2.96 10.73 -12.01
N LEU A 310 2.69 11.92 -12.55
CA LEU A 310 3.65 13.02 -12.55
C LEU A 310 3.95 13.49 -11.11
N ALA A 311 2.90 13.69 -10.32
CA ALA A 311 3.05 14.12 -8.93
C ALA A 311 3.93 13.18 -8.12
N VAL A 312 3.69 11.87 -8.23
CA VAL A 312 4.45 10.88 -7.46
C VAL A 312 5.89 10.76 -7.96
N VAL A 313 6.11 10.75 -9.28
CA VAL A 313 7.47 10.66 -9.83
C VAL A 313 8.31 11.86 -9.42
N VAL A 314 7.76 13.08 -9.53
CA VAL A 314 8.46 14.31 -9.16
C VAL A 314 8.68 14.39 -7.65
N SER A 315 7.68 14.05 -6.83
CA SER A 315 7.79 14.05 -5.37
C SER A 315 8.85 13.05 -4.89
N VAL A 316 8.80 11.82 -5.37
CA VAL A 316 9.76 10.77 -5.00
C VAL A 316 11.18 11.16 -5.43
N ALA A 317 11.36 11.56 -6.69
CA ALA A 317 12.68 11.97 -7.19
C ALA A 317 13.24 13.14 -6.38
N GLY A 318 12.41 14.12 -6.06
CA GLY A 318 12.79 15.26 -5.21
C GLY A 318 13.20 14.81 -3.81
N SER A 319 12.38 14.02 -3.13
CA SER A 319 12.68 13.55 -1.77
C SER A 319 13.93 12.66 -1.73
N LEU A 320 14.16 11.81 -2.72
CA LEU A 320 15.38 11.02 -2.82
C LEU A 320 16.62 11.90 -3.05
N PHE A 321 16.54 12.90 -3.94
CA PHE A 321 17.63 13.80 -4.25
C PHE A 321 17.97 14.72 -3.06
N PHE A 322 16.97 15.41 -2.50
CA PHE A 322 17.18 16.32 -1.37
C PHE A 322 17.62 15.56 -0.12
N GLY A 323 17.03 14.39 0.14
CA GLY A 323 17.42 13.55 1.26
C GLY A 323 18.85 13.03 1.17
N TRP A 324 19.30 12.66 -0.02
CA TRP A 324 20.72 12.29 -0.25
C TRP A 324 21.67 13.45 0.00
N THR A 325 21.40 14.62 -0.58
CA THR A 325 22.22 15.83 -0.40
C THR A 325 22.24 16.30 1.03
N GLN A 326 21.12 16.23 1.74
CA GLN A 326 20.99 16.52 3.17
C GLN A 326 21.89 15.57 3.99
N GLY A 327 21.79 14.27 3.77
CA GLY A 327 22.58 13.29 4.49
C GLY A 327 24.08 13.40 4.23
N ALA A 328 24.49 13.67 2.99
CA ALA A 328 25.89 13.93 2.65
C ALA A 328 26.42 15.19 3.34
N ALA A 329 25.62 16.26 3.43
CA ALA A 329 25.98 17.49 4.12
C ALA A 329 26.09 17.29 5.64
N LEU A 330 25.19 16.51 6.25
CA LEU A 330 25.28 16.15 7.67
C LEU A 330 26.51 15.29 7.95
N GLY A 331 26.83 14.34 7.07
CA GLY A 331 28.05 13.54 7.14
C GLY A 331 29.35 14.36 7.03
N ALA A 332 29.30 15.49 6.34
CA ALA A 332 30.38 16.48 6.27
C ALA A 332 30.37 17.49 7.45
N ALA A 333 29.62 17.20 8.51
CA ALA A 333 29.50 18.02 9.73
C ALA A 333 29.04 19.47 9.48
N LYS A 334 28.24 19.72 8.41
CA LYS A 334 27.65 21.03 8.17
C LYS A 334 26.55 21.31 9.21
N PRO A 335 26.36 22.56 9.63
CA PRO A 335 25.26 22.95 10.52
C PRO A 335 23.91 22.57 9.94
N PHE A 336 22.99 22.05 10.77
CA PHE A 336 21.67 21.56 10.31
C PHE A 336 20.90 22.59 9.47
N ALA A 337 20.93 23.87 9.87
CA ALA A 337 20.27 24.93 9.11
C ALA A 337 20.78 25.07 7.65
N GLN A 338 22.02 24.68 7.37
CA GLN A 338 22.59 24.71 6.01
C GLN A 338 22.28 23.43 5.20
N THR A 339 21.72 22.41 5.82
CA THR A 339 21.33 21.15 5.16
C THR A 339 19.86 21.15 4.74
N MET A 340 19.09 22.15 5.15
CA MET A 340 17.69 22.31 4.79
C MET A 340 17.55 22.83 3.36
N HIS A 341 16.62 22.25 2.63
CA HIS A 341 16.32 22.64 1.25
C HIS A 341 14.91 23.25 1.15
N PRO A 342 14.75 24.60 1.20
CA PRO A 342 13.42 25.23 1.09
C PRO A 342 12.67 24.87 -0.20
N GLN A 343 13.41 24.56 -1.27
CA GLN A 343 12.84 24.11 -2.55
C GLN A 343 12.08 22.80 -2.44
N GLU A 344 12.42 21.93 -1.47
CA GLU A 344 11.73 20.67 -1.22
C GLU A 344 10.28 20.92 -0.76
N ALA A 345 10.05 21.89 0.10
CA ALA A 345 8.71 22.26 0.56
C ALA A 345 7.84 22.81 -0.60
N LEU A 346 8.42 23.65 -1.47
CA LEU A 346 7.74 24.15 -2.66
C LEU A 346 7.39 23.01 -3.62
N LEU A 347 8.32 22.08 -3.86
CA LEU A 347 8.12 20.94 -4.72
C LEU A 347 7.00 20.03 -4.18
N SER A 348 7.04 19.72 -2.88
CA SER A 348 6.02 18.92 -2.20
C SER A 348 4.64 19.58 -2.30
N SER A 349 4.56 20.90 -2.12
CA SER A 349 3.29 21.64 -2.26
C SER A 349 2.76 21.60 -3.69
N ALA A 350 3.61 21.74 -4.70
CA ALA A 350 3.22 21.64 -6.10
C ALA A 350 2.73 20.23 -6.43
N CYS A 351 3.40 19.19 -5.93
CA CYS A 351 2.97 17.79 -6.09
C CYS A 351 1.63 17.52 -5.38
N ALA A 352 1.40 18.10 -4.20
CA ALA A 352 0.12 17.99 -3.50
C ALA A 352 -1.05 18.57 -4.31
N VAL A 353 -0.84 19.70 -4.98
CA VAL A 353 -1.84 20.30 -5.89
C VAL A 353 -2.12 19.37 -7.07
N LEU A 354 -1.09 18.76 -7.67
CA LEU A 354 -1.28 17.79 -8.76
C LEU A 354 -2.05 16.54 -8.30
N PHE A 355 -1.77 16.02 -7.11
CA PHE A 355 -2.55 14.93 -6.51
C PHE A 355 -4.01 15.34 -6.31
N LEU A 356 -4.26 16.54 -5.79
CA LEU A 356 -5.61 17.06 -5.59
C LEU A 356 -6.38 17.12 -6.91
N ILE A 357 -5.77 17.65 -7.98
CA ILE A 357 -6.36 17.70 -9.32
C ILE A 357 -6.73 16.29 -9.80
N GLY A 358 -5.84 15.32 -9.64
CA GLY A 358 -6.09 13.93 -10.00
C GLY A 358 -7.26 13.32 -9.22
N HIS A 359 -7.25 13.46 -7.90
CA HIS A 359 -8.31 12.89 -7.07
C HIS A 359 -9.67 13.57 -7.27
N VAL A 360 -9.70 14.88 -7.52
CA VAL A 360 -10.92 15.59 -7.91
C VAL A 360 -11.44 15.09 -9.26
N ALA A 361 -10.57 14.87 -10.24
CA ALA A 361 -10.95 14.30 -11.51
C ALA A 361 -11.57 12.90 -11.37
N PHE A 362 -10.98 12.05 -10.51
CA PHE A 362 -11.55 10.73 -10.17
C PHE A 362 -12.92 10.87 -9.50
N ALA A 363 -13.04 11.73 -8.48
CA ALA A 363 -14.27 11.92 -7.72
C ALA A 363 -15.42 12.43 -8.63
N LEU A 364 -15.16 13.41 -9.49
CA LEU A 364 -16.13 13.93 -10.46
C LEU A 364 -16.58 12.84 -11.44
N ASN A 365 -15.67 12.02 -11.92
CA ASN A 365 -15.99 10.94 -12.83
C ASN A 365 -16.81 9.84 -12.14
N ALA A 366 -16.47 9.49 -10.90
CA ALA A 366 -17.21 8.53 -10.09
C ALA A 366 -18.62 9.04 -9.74
N PHE A 367 -18.75 10.31 -9.38
CA PHE A 367 -20.03 10.94 -9.10
C PHE A 367 -20.93 10.94 -10.36
N GLY A 368 -20.38 11.32 -11.54
CA GLY A 368 -21.11 11.26 -12.80
C GLY A 368 -21.58 9.84 -13.15
N MET A 369 -20.80 8.81 -12.84
CA MET A 369 -21.21 7.42 -13.02
C MET A 369 -22.40 7.03 -12.11
N LEU A 370 -22.38 7.47 -10.84
CA LEU A 370 -23.44 7.16 -9.88
C LEU A 370 -24.77 7.88 -10.23
N THR A 371 -24.72 9.10 -10.76
CA THR A 371 -25.91 9.85 -11.18
C THR A 371 -26.57 9.22 -12.41
N THR A 372 -25.80 8.74 -13.37
CA THR A 372 -26.34 8.01 -14.54
C THR A 372 -26.96 6.66 -14.16
N CYS A 373 -26.43 5.98 -13.13
CA CYS A 373 -27.02 4.75 -12.60
C CYS A 373 -28.40 4.99 -11.97
N SER A 374 -28.58 6.09 -11.22
CA SER A 374 -29.86 6.41 -10.57
C SER A 374 -30.97 6.76 -11.57
N SER A 375 -30.64 7.47 -12.65
CA SER A 375 -31.64 7.84 -13.69
C SER A 375 -32.15 6.60 -14.46
N SER A 376 -31.29 5.67 -14.81
CA SER A 376 -31.69 4.43 -15.51
C SER A 376 -32.54 3.50 -14.64
N THR A 377 -32.34 3.54 -13.33
CA THR A 377 -33.17 2.74 -12.37
C THR A 377 -34.54 3.39 -12.11
N GLU A 378 -34.65 4.71 -12.19
CA GLU A 378 -35.95 5.43 -12.12
C GLU A 378 -36.76 5.25 -13.39
N GLU A 379 -36.13 5.36 -14.56
CA GLU A 379 -36.80 5.08 -15.85
C GLU A 379 -37.31 3.63 -15.94
N ALA A 380 -36.53 2.66 -15.46
CA ALA A 380 -36.94 1.25 -15.41
C ALA A 380 -38.05 0.95 -14.37
N ARG A 381 -38.29 1.84 -13.39
CA ARG A 381 -39.40 1.74 -12.43
C ARG A 381 -40.69 2.45 -12.91
N GLN A 382 -40.57 3.35 -13.89
CA GLN A 382 -41.71 4.09 -14.46
C GLN A 382 -42.24 3.43 -15.74
N ALA A 383 -41.52 2.51 -16.36
CA ALA A 383 -41.92 1.67 -17.49
C ALA A 383 -42.49 0.33 -16.99
#